data_6a1dad8b621de54c13b01c749926f9fe
#
_entry.id   6a1dad8b621de54c13b01c749926f9fe
#
_cell.length_a   1.000
_cell.length_b   1.000
_cell.length_c   1.000
_cell.angle_alpha   90.00
_cell.angle_beta   90.00
_cell.angle_gamma   90.00
#
_symmetry.space_group_name_H-M   'P 1'
#
loop_
_entity.id
_entity.type
_entity.pdbx_description
1 polymer ?
#
loop_
_entity_poly.entity_id
_entity_poly.type
_entity_poly.pdbx_seq_one_letter_code
_entity_poly.pdbx_strand_id
1 'polypeptide(L)'
;QPTSALAAGLVMGIMIIPFVSSLSDDVINAVPQTLRDGAYAMGATKSETVKQVIMPAALPGVIAALLLAVSRAIGETMIVVMAAGQRAQITGDPTADLTTITVQIVALLTGDTEFDSAKTLSAFALGFVLFIVTLIFNLIALRVVKKYREKYE
;
A
#
# COMPACT_ATOMS: atom_id res chain seq x y z
N GLN A 1 -21.10 -5.26 -16.71
CA GLN A 1 -20.03 -6.25 -16.98
C GLN A 1 -19.62 -6.91 -15.67
N PRO A 2 -19.20 -8.19 -15.67
CA PRO A 2 -18.84 -8.89 -14.43
C PRO A 2 -17.52 -8.39 -13.83
N THR A 3 -16.71 -7.69 -14.61
CA THR A 3 -15.44 -7.10 -14.22
C THR A 3 -15.54 -5.57 -14.19
N SER A 4 -14.94 -4.95 -13.17
CA SER A 4 -14.87 -3.48 -13.06
C SER A 4 -13.74 -3.04 -12.12
N ALA A 5 -13.22 -1.85 -12.34
CA ALA A 5 -12.24 -1.22 -11.47
C ALA A 5 -12.75 -1.10 -10.03
N LEU A 6 -14.04 -0.79 -9.86
CA LEU A 6 -14.67 -0.65 -8.56
C LEU A 6 -14.71 -2.00 -7.80
N ALA A 7 -15.04 -3.11 -8.48
CA ALA A 7 -15.03 -4.44 -7.86
C ALA A 7 -13.62 -4.83 -7.40
N ALA A 8 -12.61 -4.63 -8.24
CA ALA A 8 -11.22 -4.87 -7.89
C ALA A 8 -10.77 -4.02 -6.70
N GLY A 9 -11.10 -2.73 -6.71
CA GLY A 9 -10.77 -1.79 -5.63
C GLY A 9 -11.41 -2.17 -4.29
N LEU A 10 -12.67 -2.59 -4.29
CA LEU A 10 -13.35 -3.06 -3.07
C LEU A 10 -12.71 -4.33 -2.50
N VAL A 11 -12.44 -5.32 -3.34
CA VAL A 11 -11.80 -6.57 -2.89
C VAL A 11 -10.39 -6.30 -2.35
N MET A 12 -9.60 -5.47 -3.06
CA MET A 12 -8.27 -5.05 -2.58
C MET A 12 -8.36 -4.29 -1.27
N GLY A 13 -9.33 -3.39 -1.12
CA GLY A 13 -9.57 -2.64 0.12
C GLY A 13 -9.82 -3.58 1.30
N ILE A 14 -10.71 -4.56 1.14
CA ILE A 14 -11.00 -5.55 2.18
C ILE A 14 -9.75 -6.38 2.52
N MET A 15 -8.97 -6.78 1.52
CA MET A 15 -7.72 -7.55 1.74
C MET A 15 -6.65 -6.76 2.50
N ILE A 16 -6.59 -5.44 2.30
CA ILE A 16 -5.57 -4.59 2.92
C ILE A 16 -5.90 -4.26 4.39
N ILE A 17 -7.17 -4.24 4.77
CA ILE A 17 -7.60 -3.91 6.15
C ILE A 17 -6.87 -4.73 7.22
N PRO A 18 -6.81 -6.07 7.17
CA PRO A 18 -6.11 -6.86 8.17
C PRO A 18 -4.61 -6.54 8.24
N PHE A 19 -3.99 -6.28 7.10
CA PHE A 19 -2.57 -5.95 7.01
C PHE A 19 -2.26 -4.62 7.68
N VAL A 20 -3.02 -3.57 7.38
CA VAL A 20 -2.86 -2.25 8.01
C VAL A 20 -3.19 -2.31 9.50
N SER A 21 -4.25 -3.03 9.86
CA SER A 21 -4.67 -3.18 11.26
C SER A 21 -3.59 -3.86 12.10
N SER A 22 -3.02 -4.97 11.62
CA SER A 22 -1.96 -5.69 12.32
C SER A 22 -0.70 -4.83 12.51
N LEU A 23 -0.22 -4.19 11.45
CA LEU A 23 0.96 -3.33 11.53
C LEU A 23 0.72 -2.10 12.43
N SER A 24 -0.48 -1.53 12.40
CA SER A 24 -0.81 -0.39 13.24
C SER A 24 -0.90 -0.79 14.72
N ASP A 25 -1.43 -1.97 15.01
CA ASP A 25 -1.49 -2.52 16.36
C ASP A 25 -0.10 -2.75 16.94
N ASP A 26 0.81 -3.36 16.15
CA ASP A 26 2.20 -3.56 16.53
C ASP A 26 2.90 -2.25 16.89
N VAL A 27 2.70 -1.20 16.08
CA VAL A 27 3.27 0.13 16.31
C VAL A 27 2.69 0.80 17.56
N ILE A 28 1.39 0.70 17.79
CA ILE A 28 0.72 1.25 18.97
C ILE A 28 1.21 0.55 20.24
N ASN A 29 1.41 -0.75 20.17
CA ASN A 29 1.92 -1.55 21.30
C ASN A 29 3.42 -1.31 21.56
N ALA A 30 4.19 -0.92 20.56
CA ALA A 30 5.60 -0.56 20.66
C ALA A 30 5.85 0.78 21.39
N VAL A 31 4.83 1.59 21.63
CA VAL A 31 4.97 2.85 22.40
C VAL A 31 5.40 2.53 23.83
N PRO A 32 6.53 3.13 24.32
CA PRO A 32 7.09 2.82 25.63
C PRO A 32 6.08 2.96 26.77
N GLN A 33 6.09 2.00 27.69
CA GLN A 33 5.19 2.00 28.85
C GLN A 33 5.42 3.22 29.75
N THR A 34 6.65 3.72 29.81
CA THR A 34 7.01 4.92 30.59
C THR A 34 6.22 6.16 30.20
N LEU A 35 5.89 6.31 28.90
CA LEU A 35 5.04 7.41 28.43
C LEU A 35 3.59 7.26 28.90
N ARG A 36 3.09 6.04 28.96
CA ARG A 36 1.74 5.72 29.45
C ARG A 36 1.65 5.96 30.96
N ASP A 37 2.63 5.46 31.71
CA ASP A 37 2.70 5.60 33.14
C ASP A 37 2.88 7.06 33.55
N GLY A 38 3.69 7.83 32.82
CA GLY A 38 3.85 9.26 33.02
C GLY A 38 2.55 10.03 32.81
N ALA A 39 1.77 9.69 31.79
CA ALA A 39 0.46 10.31 31.58
C ALA A 39 -0.52 10.01 32.73
N TYR A 40 -0.56 8.77 33.20
CA TYR A 40 -1.38 8.38 34.35
C TYR A 40 -0.93 9.05 35.63
N ALA A 41 0.37 9.21 35.85
CA ALA A 41 0.91 9.91 37.01
C ALA A 41 0.52 11.40 37.04
N MET A 42 0.31 12.01 35.87
CA MET A 42 -0.21 13.37 35.73
C MET A 42 -1.75 13.46 35.87
N GLY A 43 -2.42 12.34 36.15
CA GLY A 43 -3.87 12.30 36.37
C GLY A 43 -4.71 12.14 35.10
N ALA A 44 -4.07 11.82 33.95
CA ALA A 44 -4.79 11.61 32.68
C ALA A 44 -5.66 10.34 32.75
N THR A 45 -6.84 10.41 32.17
CA THR A 45 -7.71 9.25 31.95
C THR A 45 -7.18 8.35 30.82
N LYS A 46 -7.64 7.10 30.75
CA LYS A 46 -7.26 6.19 29.65
C LYS A 46 -7.53 6.80 28.28
N SER A 47 -8.66 7.48 28.10
CA SER A 47 -9.03 8.10 26.83
C SER A 47 -8.08 9.27 26.45
N GLU A 48 -7.70 10.08 27.42
CA GLU A 48 -6.76 11.18 27.23
C GLU A 48 -5.36 10.66 26.93
N THR A 49 -4.88 9.65 27.68
CA THR A 49 -3.59 8.99 27.42
C THR A 49 -3.53 8.43 26.00
N VAL A 50 -4.58 7.75 25.52
CA VAL A 50 -4.61 7.22 24.15
C VAL A 50 -4.57 8.35 23.13
N LYS A 51 -5.40 9.37 23.26
CA LYS A 51 -5.54 10.43 22.25
C LYS A 51 -4.38 11.42 22.24
N GLN A 52 -3.82 11.74 23.41
CA GLN A 52 -2.84 12.82 23.54
C GLN A 52 -1.40 12.34 23.65
N VAL A 53 -1.18 11.07 24.01
CA VAL A 53 0.16 10.51 24.20
C VAL A 53 0.43 9.36 23.20
N ILE A 54 -0.40 8.31 23.24
CA ILE A 54 -0.13 7.09 22.46
C ILE A 54 -0.32 7.33 20.97
N MET A 55 -1.44 7.92 20.55
CA MET A 55 -1.73 8.13 19.12
C MET A 55 -0.72 9.06 18.45
N PRO A 56 -0.34 10.22 19.00
CA PRO A 56 0.70 11.05 18.41
C PRO A 56 2.06 10.36 18.36
N ALA A 57 2.43 9.60 19.41
CA ALA A 57 3.70 8.86 19.43
C ALA A 57 3.73 7.71 18.41
N ALA A 58 2.59 7.03 18.19
CA ALA A 58 2.46 5.94 17.22
C ALA A 58 2.28 6.43 15.77
N LEU A 59 1.88 7.69 15.56
CA LEU A 59 1.50 8.24 14.25
C LEU A 59 2.54 7.98 13.14
N PRO A 60 3.85 8.19 13.37
CA PRO A 60 4.87 7.92 12.33
C PRO A 60 4.86 6.47 11.85
N GLY A 61 4.68 5.54 12.78
CA GLY A 61 4.61 4.11 12.46
C GLY A 61 3.31 3.71 11.76
N VAL A 62 2.17 4.30 12.14
CA VAL A 62 0.90 4.08 11.43
C VAL A 62 0.98 4.61 9.99
N ILE A 63 1.61 5.77 9.78
CA ILE A 63 1.86 6.29 8.42
C ILE A 63 2.75 5.33 7.64
N ALA A 64 3.78 4.75 8.27
CA ALA A 64 4.63 3.73 7.64
C ALA A 64 3.82 2.49 7.23
N ALA A 65 2.93 2.01 8.10
CA ALA A 65 2.05 0.88 7.82
C ALA A 65 1.14 1.16 6.59
N LEU A 66 0.56 2.34 6.51
CA LEU A 66 -0.25 2.77 5.36
C LEU A 66 0.57 2.83 4.06
N LEU A 67 1.78 3.37 4.10
CA LEU A 67 2.65 3.44 2.93
C LEU A 67 3.10 2.05 2.46
N LEU A 68 3.36 1.13 3.38
CA LEU A 68 3.64 -0.27 3.05
C LEU A 68 2.41 -0.95 2.42
N ALA A 69 1.21 -0.68 2.92
CA ALA A 69 -0.03 -1.19 2.37
C ALA A 69 -0.27 -0.70 0.93
N VAL A 70 -0.03 0.59 0.66
CA VAL A 70 -0.11 1.15 -0.70
C VAL A 70 0.94 0.51 -1.62
N SER A 71 2.18 0.35 -1.15
CA SER A 71 3.24 -0.33 -1.93
C SER A 71 2.85 -1.76 -2.29
N ARG A 72 2.20 -2.49 -1.36
CA ARG A 72 1.67 -3.82 -1.60
C ARG A 72 0.55 -3.81 -2.64
N ALA A 73 -0.37 -2.84 -2.56
CA ALA A 73 -1.49 -2.70 -3.49
C ALA A 73 -1.02 -2.44 -4.94
N ILE A 74 0.05 -1.66 -5.12
CA ILE A 74 0.63 -1.39 -6.45
C ILE A 74 1.14 -2.67 -7.12
N GLY A 75 1.62 -3.63 -6.33
CA GLY A 75 2.12 -4.93 -6.82
C GLY A 75 1.04 -6.01 -7.00
N GLU A 76 -0.23 -5.72 -6.68
CA GLU A 76 -1.29 -6.72 -6.75
C GLU A 76 -1.65 -7.05 -8.20
N THR A 77 -1.59 -8.33 -8.52
CA THR A 77 -1.78 -8.83 -9.89
C THR A 77 -3.03 -9.69 -10.01
N MET A 78 -3.18 -10.70 -9.14
CA MET A 78 -4.20 -11.73 -9.33
C MET A 78 -5.61 -11.19 -9.13
N ILE A 79 -5.85 -10.37 -8.12
CA ILE A 79 -7.16 -9.77 -7.86
C ILE A 79 -7.56 -8.87 -9.03
N VAL A 80 -6.60 -8.09 -9.54
CA VAL A 80 -6.85 -7.18 -10.66
C VAL A 80 -7.16 -7.96 -11.96
N VAL A 81 -6.41 -9.04 -12.25
CA VAL A 81 -6.70 -9.92 -13.40
C VAL A 81 -8.11 -10.45 -13.35
N MET A 82 -8.55 -10.91 -12.18
CA MET A 82 -9.85 -11.57 -12.01
C MET A 82 -11.03 -10.59 -11.91
N ALA A 83 -10.83 -9.43 -11.30
CA ALA A 83 -11.92 -8.53 -10.93
C ALA A 83 -11.98 -7.24 -11.75
N ALA A 84 -10.86 -6.73 -12.28
CA ALA A 84 -10.83 -5.46 -13.03
C ALA A 84 -10.88 -5.62 -14.56
N GLY A 85 -10.65 -6.84 -15.05
CA GLY A 85 -10.50 -7.10 -16.50
C GLY A 85 -9.06 -6.89 -16.98
N GLN A 86 -8.87 -6.93 -18.30
CA GLN A 86 -7.54 -6.85 -18.93
C GLN A 86 -7.46 -5.76 -20.03
N ARG A 87 -8.32 -4.78 -19.96
CA ARG A 87 -8.38 -3.71 -20.96
C ARG A 87 -7.46 -2.56 -20.60
N ALA A 88 -6.44 -2.34 -21.46
CA ALA A 88 -5.58 -1.16 -21.36
C ALA A 88 -6.31 0.06 -21.91
N GLN A 89 -7.01 0.82 -21.06
CA GLN A 89 -7.68 2.06 -21.44
C GLN A 89 -7.56 3.09 -20.31
N ILE A 90 -7.49 4.35 -20.69
CA ILE A 90 -7.55 5.46 -19.74
C ILE A 90 -8.99 5.94 -19.70
N THR A 91 -9.66 5.70 -18.58
CA THR A 91 -11.05 6.13 -18.37
C THR A 91 -11.24 6.63 -16.94
N GLY A 92 -12.15 7.57 -16.76
CA GLY A 92 -12.58 8.03 -15.45
C GLY A 92 -13.81 7.28 -14.89
N ASP A 93 -14.30 6.28 -15.60
CA ASP A 93 -15.46 5.49 -15.19
C ASP A 93 -15.02 4.34 -14.27
N PRO A 94 -15.43 4.34 -12.99
CA PRO A 94 -15.05 3.28 -12.04
C PRO A 94 -15.72 1.92 -12.33
N THR A 95 -16.71 1.89 -13.21
CA THR A 95 -17.39 0.66 -13.63
C THR A 95 -16.77 0.02 -14.87
N ALA A 96 -15.83 0.73 -15.51
CA ALA A 96 -15.14 0.24 -16.69
C ALA A 96 -14.06 -0.80 -16.34
N ASP A 97 -13.76 -1.66 -17.31
CA ASP A 97 -12.61 -2.57 -17.22
C ASP A 97 -11.31 -1.79 -17.28
N LEU A 98 -10.37 -2.14 -16.41
CA LEU A 98 -9.02 -1.58 -16.45
C LEU A 98 -7.99 -2.68 -16.33
N THR A 99 -6.72 -2.31 -16.62
CA THR A 99 -5.57 -3.15 -16.34
C THR A 99 -4.52 -2.39 -15.54
N THR A 100 -3.65 -3.11 -14.84
CA THR A 100 -2.47 -2.56 -14.19
C THR A 100 -1.21 -2.98 -14.93
N ILE A 101 -0.09 -2.32 -14.61
CA ILE A 101 1.23 -2.66 -15.20
C ILE A 101 1.56 -4.13 -14.92
N THR A 102 1.31 -4.63 -13.72
CA THR A 102 1.57 -6.03 -13.33
C THR A 102 0.76 -7.02 -14.15
N VAL A 103 -0.53 -6.76 -14.37
CA VAL A 103 -1.41 -7.58 -15.20
C VAL A 103 -0.95 -7.57 -16.65
N GLN A 104 -0.54 -6.41 -17.16
CA GLN A 104 -0.06 -6.28 -18.53
C GLN A 104 1.26 -7.05 -18.74
N ILE A 105 2.18 -7.05 -17.76
CA ILE A 105 3.40 -7.86 -17.81
C ILE A 105 3.04 -9.35 -17.93
N VAL A 106 2.11 -9.83 -17.08
CA VAL A 106 1.67 -11.23 -17.13
C VAL A 106 1.06 -11.57 -18.49
N ALA A 107 0.17 -10.71 -19.01
CA ALA A 107 -0.49 -10.91 -20.30
C ALA A 107 0.52 -10.96 -21.46
N LEU A 108 1.59 -10.17 -21.41
CA LEU A 108 2.63 -10.15 -22.44
C LEU A 108 3.58 -11.36 -22.37
N LEU A 109 3.80 -11.92 -21.16
CA LEU A 109 4.68 -13.07 -20.94
C LEU A 109 3.94 -14.41 -21.00
N THR A 110 2.60 -14.40 -21.05
CA THR A 110 1.79 -15.63 -21.13
C THR A 110 1.61 -16.03 -22.60
N GLY A 111 2.05 -17.23 -22.97
CA GLY A 111 1.95 -17.80 -24.31
C GLY A 111 3.32 -18.19 -24.87
N ASP A 112 3.34 -18.71 -26.11
CA ASP A 112 4.55 -19.03 -26.87
C ASP A 112 5.20 -17.72 -27.35
N THR A 113 6.06 -17.15 -26.53
CA THR A 113 6.80 -15.93 -26.89
C THR A 113 8.28 -16.23 -27.05
N GLU A 114 8.84 -15.88 -28.20
CA GLU A 114 10.28 -15.85 -28.42
C GLU A 114 10.89 -14.75 -27.53
N PHE A 115 12.06 -15.04 -26.93
CA PHE A 115 12.73 -14.09 -26.02
C PHE A 115 13.06 -12.74 -26.67
N ASP A 116 13.33 -12.72 -27.98
CA ASP A 116 13.67 -11.52 -28.75
C ASP A 116 12.44 -10.84 -29.38
N SER A 117 11.23 -11.29 -29.06
CA SER A 117 10.03 -10.65 -29.59
C SER A 117 9.80 -9.26 -28.98
N ALA A 118 9.25 -8.34 -29.78
CA ALA A 118 8.88 -7.00 -29.30
C ALA A 118 7.92 -7.04 -28.11
N LYS A 119 7.10 -8.09 -27.98
CA LYS A 119 6.20 -8.31 -26.85
C LYS A 119 6.98 -8.58 -25.56
N THR A 120 7.95 -9.48 -25.59
CA THR A 120 8.79 -9.82 -24.45
C THR A 120 9.61 -8.62 -24.00
N LEU A 121 10.22 -7.89 -24.94
CA LEU A 121 10.96 -6.66 -24.63
C LEU A 121 10.07 -5.59 -24.00
N SER A 122 8.82 -5.45 -24.43
CA SER A 122 7.88 -4.50 -23.81
C SER A 122 7.50 -4.90 -22.38
N ALA A 123 7.40 -6.20 -22.08
CA ALA A 123 7.17 -6.67 -20.70
C ALA A 123 8.34 -6.32 -19.78
N PHE A 124 9.59 -6.48 -20.22
CA PHE A 124 10.77 -6.06 -19.47
C PHE A 124 10.81 -4.54 -19.25
N ALA A 125 10.46 -3.75 -20.27
CA ALA A 125 10.36 -2.30 -20.15
C ALA A 125 9.30 -1.88 -19.12
N LEU A 126 8.12 -2.52 -19.11
CA LEU A 126 7.08 -2.28 -18.10
C LEU A 126 7.55 -2.68 -16.69
N GLY A 127 8.26 -3.79 -16.55
CA GLY A 127 8.86 -4.21 -15.27
C GLY A 127 9.87 -3.20 -14.75
N PHE A 128 10.71 -2.64 -15.63
CA PHE A 128 11.66 -1.60 -15.26
C PHE A 128 10.96 -0.30 -14.84
N VAL A 129 9.92 0.12 -15.55
CA VAL A 129 9.11 1.29 -15.16
C VAL A 129 8.45 1.06 -13.79
N LEU A 130 7.86 -0.12 -13.56
CA LEU A 130 7.26 -0.48 -12.29
C LEU A 130 8.29 -0.43 -11.15
N PHE A 131 9.49 -0.94 -11.39
CA PHE A 131 10.59 -0.88 -10.42
C PHE A 131 10.94 0.56 -10.06
N ILE A 132 11.09 1.44 -11.03
CA ILE A 132 11.41 2.85 -10.80
C ILE A 132 10.28 3.53 -10.00
N VAL A 133 9.02 3.32 -10.38
CA VAL A 133 7.87 3.92 -9.71
C VAL A 133 7.78 3.46 -8.24
N THR A 134 7.93 2.16 -7.99
CA THR A 134 7.89 1.60 -6.63
C THR A 134 9.10 2.06 -5.81
N LEU A 135 10.28 2.17 -6.41
CA LEU A 135 11.48 2.71 -5.74
C LEU A 135 11.28 4.17 -5.31
N ILE A 136 10.77 5.01 -6.21
CA ILE A 136 10.47 6.42 -5.90
C ILE A 136 9.46 6.49 -4.76
N PHE A 137 8.39 5.69 -4.82
CA PHE A 137 7.35 5.65 -3.79
C PHE A 137 7.93 5.24 -2.42
N ASN A 138 8.77 4.21 -2.39
CA ASN A 138 9.45 3.76 -1.16
C ASN A 138 10.41 4.82 -0.61
N LEU A 139 11.17 5.52 -1.46
CA LEU A 139 12.05 6.59 -1.03
C LEU A 139 11.27 7.77 -0.42
N ILE A 140 10.13 8.13 -1.01
CA ILE A 140 9.22 9.15 -0.46
C ILE A 140 8.68 8.68 0.89
N ALA A 141 8.22 7.43 0.98
CA ALA A 141 7.72 6.83 2.20
C ALA A 141 8.75 6.89 3.34
N LEU A 142 10.00 6.47 3.07
CA LEU A 142 11.08 6.53 4.04
C LEU A 142 11.38 7.96 4.52
N ARG A 143 11.35 8.95 3.60
CA ARG A 143 11.55 10.36 3.98
C ARG A 143 10.42 10.89 4.87
N VAL A 144 9.18 10.54 4.54
CA VAL A 144 8.01 10.94 5.35
C VAL A 144 8.12 10.35 6.74
N VAL A 145 8.37 9.05 6.85
CA VAL A 145 8.51 8.35 8.14
C VAL A 145 9.64 8.96 8.97
N LYS A 146 10.82 9.20 8.38
CA LYS A 146 11.96 9.79 9.07
C LYS A 146 11.64 11.19 9.60
N LYS A 147 11.02 12.04 8.79
CA LYS A 147 10.63 13.41 9.19
C LYS A 147 9.63 13.43 10.36
N TYR A 148 8.72 12.46 10.41
CA TYR A 148 7.76 12.39 11.52
C TYR A 148 8.37 11.77 12.77
N ARG A 149 9.32 10.84 12.63
CA ARG A 149 10.03 10.22 13.75
C ARG A 149 10.90 11.25 14.51
N GLU A 150 11.67 12.07 13.78
CA GLU A 150 12.53 13.12 14.36
C GLU A 150 11.78 14.19 15.16
N LYS A 151 10.44 14.27 15.05
CA LYS A 151 9.63 15.22 15.85
C LYS A 151 9.26 14.71 17.24
N TYR A 152 9.46 13.44 17.53
CA TYR A 152 9.04 12.80 18.77
C TYR A 152 10.20 12.14 19.54
N GLU A 153 11.43 12.24 19.03
CA GLU A 153 12.67 12.03 19.76
C GLU A 153 13.18 13.36 20.34
#